data_6475cb83062b122afc6bf82f36bf8051
#
_entry.id   6475cb83062b122afc6bf82f36bf8051
#
_cell.length_a   1.000
_cell.length_b   1.000
_cell.length_c   1.000
_cell.angle_alpha   90.00
_cell.angle_beta   90.00
_cell.angle_gamma   90.00
#
_symmetry.space_group_name_H-M   'P 1'
#
loop_
_entity.id
_entity.type
_entity.pdbx_description
1 polymer ?
#
loop_
_entity_poly.entity_id
_entity_poly.type
_entity_poly.pdbx_seq_one_letter_code
_entity_poly.pdbx_strand_id
1 'polypeptide(L)'
;MKQRWYAWVLMGVCAIASAADDYKIKVDVTQQGSVFHTHASFYLPLSVCQSYRYLTDYDAATNIPGVVASTTTRIDANKAQVERVLQERILFFPIKMRMVLEVTELPNQGTDFVQISGEAKSYKGAWRIEPEGNGTVFKYRTESEPDSVFPKAVIEYFIKNRLNSSFEAMAKAGAQRTKQPC
;
A
#
# COMPACT_ATOMS: atom_id res chain seq x y z
N MET A 1 -36.43 29.06 -51.49
CA MET A 1 -35.30 28.13 -51.29
C MET A 1 -34.69 28.44 -49.91
N LYS A 2 -34.97 27.63 -48.85
CA LYS A 2 -34.44 27.80 -47.51
C LYS A 2 -33.53 26.61 -47.23
N GLN A 3 -32.23 26.85 -47.18
CA GLN A 3 -31.20 25.84 -46.97
C GLN A 3 -30.97 25.74 -45.44
N ARG A 4 -31.34 24.61 -44.84
CA ARG A 4 -31.15 24.29 -43.44
C ARG A 4 -29.79 23.62 -43.28
N TRP A 5 -28.88 24.27 -42.59
CA TRP A 5 -27.59 23.70 -42.15
C TRP A 5 -27.80 22.90 -40.87
N TYR A 6 -27.56 21.60 -40.93
CA TYR A 6 -27.46 20.75 -39.73
C TYR A 6 -25.99 20.75 -39.28
N ALA A 7 -25.74 21.39 -38.14
CA ALA A 7 -24.47 21.30 -37.46
C ALA A 7 -24.42 19.97 -36.66
N TRP A 8 -23.52 19.08 -37.03
CA TRP A 8 -23.21 17.86 -36.31
C TRP A 8 -22.30 18.22 -35.11
N VAL A 9 -22.82 18.16 -33.90
CA VAL A 9 -22.02 18.24 -32.70
C VAL A 9 -21.45 16.86 -32.41
N LEU A 10 -20.19 16.66 -32.70
CA LEU A 10 -19.42 15.49 -32.29
C LEU A 10 -19.10 15.63 -30.81
N MET A 11 -19.91 14.97 -29.95
CA MET A 11 -19.55 14.76 -28.55
C MET A 11 -18.41 13.73 -28.49
N GLY A 12 -17.20 14.23 -28.28
CA GLY A 12 -16.05 13.40 -27.93
C GLY A 12 -16.26 12.84 -26.53
N VAL A 13 -16.55 11.55 -26.43
CA VAL A 13 -16.51 10.80 -25.17
C VAL A 13 -15.04 10.63 -24.80
N CYS A 14 -14.53 11.49 -23.91
CA CYS A 14 -13.26 11.22 -23.22
C CYS A 14 -13.46 9.99 -22.33
N ALA A 15 -12.94 8.85 -22.75
CA ALA A 15 -12.79 7.68 -21.88
C ALA A 15 -11.79 8.06 -20.77
N ILE A 16 -12.29 8.25 -19.57
CA ILE A 16 -11.45 8.36 -18.37
C ILE A 16 -10.95 6.93 -18.09
N ALA A 17 -9.78 6.56 -18.62
CA ALA A 17 -9.09 5.35 -18.23
C ALA A 17 -8.83 5.42 -16.73
N SER A 18 -9.37 4.45 -15.97
CA SER A 18 -9.13 4.34 -14.53
C SER A 18 -7.66 4.08 -14.28
N ALA A 19 -6.98 4.99 -13.59
CA ALA A 19 -5.56 4.88 -13.23
C ALA A 19 -5.22 3.60 -12.40
N ALA A 20 -6.22 2.89 -11.93
CA ALA A 20 -6.07 1.62 -11.20
C ALA A 20 -5.58 0.46 -12.09
N ASP A 21 -5.89 0.48 -13.40
CA ASP A 21 -5.46 -0.55 -14.35
C ASP A 21 -3.95 -0.46 -14.67
N ASP A 22 -3.36 0.74 -14.59
CA ASP A 22 -1.94 0.96 -14.92
C ASP A 22 -0.99 0.29 -13.92
N TYR A 23 -1.39 0.15 -12.65
CA TYR A 23 -0.54 -0.38 -11.59
C TYR A 23 -0.80 -1.86 -11.24
N LYS A 24 -1.73 -2.52 -11.92
CA LYS A 24 -2.08 -3.94 -11.74
C LYS A 24 -2.30 -4.31 -10.25
N ILE A 25 -3.00 -3.45 -9.49
CA ILE A 25 -3.22 -3.65 -8.07
C ILE A 25 -4.11 -4.87 -7.84
N LYS A 26 -3.66 -5.79 -6.98
CA LYS A 26 -4.40 -6.97 -6.54
C LYS A 26 -4.36 -7.05 -5.03
N VAL A 27 -5.51 -7.30 -4.40
CA VAL A 27 -5.62 -7.50 -2.95
C VAL A 27 -6.54 -8.67 -2.68
N ASP A 28 -6.01 -9.67 -2.00
CA ASP A 28 -6.73 -10.82 -1.48
C ASP A 28 -6.59 -10.86 0.03
N VAL A 29 -7.70 -11.07 0.72
CA VAL A 29 -7.77 -11.17 2.18
C VAL A 29 -8.56 -12.42 2.51
N THR A 30 -7.97 -13.31 3.26
CA THR A 30 -8.62 -14.51 3.79
C THR A 30 -8.56 -14.52 5.30
N GLN A 31 -9.48 -15.22 5.95
CA GLN A 31 -9.55 -15.30 7.40
C GLN A 31 -9.50 -16.73 7.87
N GLN A 32 -8.66 -16.99 8.87
CA GLN A 32 -8.61 -18.26 9.57
C GLN A 32 -8.66 -18.03 11.09
N GLY A 33 -9.78 -18.40 11.72
CA GLY A 33 -10.00 -18.08 13.14
C GLY A 33 -10.07 -16.58 13.40
N SER A 34 -9.16 -16.04 14.20
CA SER A 34 -9.01 -14.60 14.49
C SER A 34 -7.94 -13.92 13.63
N VAL A 35 -7.21 -14.70 12.82
CA VAL A 35 -6.10 -14.22 12.00
C VAL A 35 -6.57 -13.92 10.59
N PHE A 36 -6.20 -12.75 10.08
CA PHE A 36 -6.37 -12.35 8.70
C PHE A 36 -5.05 -12.53 7.95
N HIS A 37 -5.11 -13.26 6.84
CA HIS A 37 -4.01 -13.45 5.92
C HIS A 37 -4.25 -12.56 4.70
N THR A 38 -3.29 -11.70 4.41
CA THR A 38 -3.38 -10.80 3.27
C THR A 38 -2.30 -11.12 2.26
N HIS A 39 -2.68 -11.21 1.00
CA HIS A 39 -1.79 -11.26 -0.15
C HIS A 39 -2.15 -10.11 -1.08
N ALA A 40 -1.16 -9.28 -1.38
CA ALA A 40 -1.42 -8.18 -2.28
C ALA A 40 -0.21 -7.90 -3.16
N SER A 41 -0.43 -7.24 -4.29
CA SER A 41 0.63 -6.83 -5.20
C SER A 41 0.26 -5.59 -6.00
N PHE A 42 1.28 -4.85 -6.43
CA PHE A 42 1.15 -3.79 -7.43
C PHE A 42 2.44 -3.66 -8.23
N TYR A 43 2.33 -3.10 -9.44
CA TYR A 43 3.44 -2.87 -10.35
C TYR A 43 3.88 -1.41 -10.34
N LEU A 44 5.19 -1.18 -10.42
CA LEU A 44 5.78 0.14 -10.69
C LEU A 44 6.83 0.06 -11.80
N PRO A 45 6.91 1.09 -12.66
CA PRO A 45 7.97 1.20 -13.68
C PRO A 45 9.29 1.69 -13.05
N LEU A 46 9.77 0.98 -12.03
CA LEU A 46 11.00 1.25 -11.30
C LEU A 46 11.96 0.07 -11.45
N SER A 47 13.27 0.33 -11.51
CA SER A 47 14.27 -0.72 -11.37
C SER A 47 14.22 -1.34 -9.98
N VAL A 48 14.77 -2.54 -9.80
CA VAL A 48 14.83 -3.21 -8.49
C VAL A 48 15.48 -2.33 -7.41
N CYS A 49 16.58 -1.65 -7.75
CA CYS A 49 17.25 -0.75 -6.83
C CYS A 49 16.38 0.46 -6.44
N GLN A 50 15.71 1.11 -7.39
CA GLN A 50 14.78 2.21 -7.11
C GLN A 50 13.61 1.74 -6.26
N SER A 51 13.09 0.55 -6.55
CA SER A 51 12.01 -0.10 -5.80
C SER A 51 12.42 -0.38 -4.37
N TYR A 52 13.62 -0.89 -4.16
CA TYR A 52 14.15 -1.14 -2.82
C TYR A 52 14.31 0.16 -2.02
N ARG A 53 14.90 1.19 -2.62
CA ARG A 53 15.02 2.52 -1.99
C ARG A 53 13.66 3.13 -1.66
N TYR A 54 12.68 2.96 -2.55
CA TYR A 54 11.32 3.41 -2.30
C TYR A 54 10.67 2.66 -1.14
N LEU A 55 10.82 1.33 -1.09
CA LEU A 55 10.26 0.48 -0.05
C LEU A 55 10.84 0.77 1.34
N THR A 56 12.13 1.11 1.40
CA THR A 56 12.87 1.36 2.65
C THR A 56 12.89 2.83 3.09
N ASP A 57 12.20 3.72 2.36
CA ASP A 57 11.97 5.10 2.77
C ASP A 57 10.74 5.16 3.71
N TYR A 58 10.94 4.65 4.94
CA TYR A 58 9.84 4.46 5.90
C TYR A 58 9.22 5.78 6.36
N ASP A 59 9.99 6.86 6.45
CA ASP A 59 9.53 8.16 6.91
C ASP A 59 8.58 8.81 5.89
N ALA A 60 8.76 8.49 4.60
CA ALA A 60 7.85 8.91 3.53
C ALA A 60 6.46 8.24 3.60
N ALA A 61 6.25 7.27 4.49
CA ALA A 61 4.96 6.60 4.65
C ALA A 61 3.82 7.53 5.05
N THR A 62 4.10 8.74 5.54
CA THR A 62 3.10 9.78 5.79
C THR A 62 2.38 10.25 4.52
N ASN A 63 2.90 9.93 3.33
CA ASN A 63 2.22 10.13 2.05
C ASN A 63 1.13 9.07 1.78
N ILE A 64 1.06 8.00 2.58
CA ILE A 64 0.03 6.97 2.48
C ILE A 64 -1.19 7.46 3.28
N PRO A 65 -2.40 7.47 2.69
CA PRO A 65 -3.60 7.88 3.39
C PRO A 65 -3.73 7.17 4.74
N GLY A 66 -4.10 7.88 5.80
CA GLY A 66 -4.29 7.36 7.17
C GLY A 66 -3.02 7.17 7.98
N VAL A 67 -1.83 7.23 7.39
CA VAL A 67 -0.59 7.30 8.16
C VAL A 67 -0.35 8.77 8.54
N VAL A 68 -0.48 9.09 9.83
CA VAL A 68 -0.32 10.46 10.33
C VAL A 68 1.07 10.75 10.90
N ALA A 69 1.81 9.70 11.25
CA ALA A 69 3.22 9.79 11.62
C ALA A 69 3.96 8.50 11.26
N SER A 70 5.20 8.63 10.85
CA SER A 70 6.15 7.51 10.65
C SER A 70 7.53 7.99 11.06
N THR A 71 8.18 7.26 11.96
CA THR A 71 9.52 7.59 12.47
C THR A 71 10.38 6.36 12.47
N THR A 72 11.61 6.47 11.97
CA THR A 72 12.54 5.36 11.83
C THR A 72 13.73 5.53 12.77
N THR A 73 14.05 4.48 13.51
CA THR A 73 15.30 4.35 14.26
C THR A 73 16.10 3.20 13.70
N ARG A 74 17.30 3.45 13.20
CA ARG A 74 18.21 2.40 12.73
C ARG A 74 18.77 1.63 13.92
N ILE A 75 18.69 0.29 13.86
CA ILE A 75 19.26 -0.62 14.87
C ILE A 75 20.63 -1.09 14.39
N ASP A 76 20.72 -1.51 13.13
CA ASP A 76 21.97 -1.91 12.47
C ASP A 76 21.88 -1.68 10.94
N ALA A 77 22.84 -2.20 10.18
CA ALA A 77 22.92 -2.00 8.74
C ALA A 77 21.68 -2.48 7.98
N ASN A 78 21.02 -3.54 8.47
CA ASN A 78 19.86 -4.17 7.80
C ASN A 78 18.63 -4.26 8.72
N LYS A 79 18.65 -3.57 9.86
CA LYS A 79 17.52 -3.55 10.79
C LYS A 79 17.11 -2.15 11.18
N ALA A 80 15.81 -1.93 11.19
CA ALA A 80 15.22 -0.69 11.63
C ALA A 80 14.02 -0.95 12.53
N GLN A 81 13.79 -0.06 13.48
CA GLN A 81 12.54 0.06 14.20
C GLN A 81 11.74 1.19 13.56
N VAL A 82 10.53 0.88 13.13
CA VAL A 82 9.62 1.84 12.49
C VAL A 82 8.40 2.01 13.36
N GLU A 83 8.25 3.19 13.91
CA GLU A 83 7.04 3.57 14.63
C GLU A 83 6.07 4.27 13.68
N ARG A 84 4.81 3.81 13.67
CA ARG A 84 3.73 4.42 12.87
C ARG A 84 2.52 4.72 13.72
N VAL A 85 1.91 5.85 13.43
CA VAL A 85 0.59 6.22 13.93
C VAL A 85 -0.36 6.29 12.76
N LEU A 86 -1.42 5.49 12.84
CA LEU A 86 -2.50 5.48 11.86
C LEU A 86 -3.74 6.12 12.46
N GLN A 87 -4.44 6.88 11.64
CA GLN A 87 -5.74 7.45 11.97
C GLN A 87 -6.72 7.09 10.87
N GLU A 88 -7.73 6.32 11.23
CA GLU A 88 -8.69 5.74 10.31
C GLU A 88 -10.13 5.89 10.80
N ARG A 89 -11.07 5.50 9.95
CA ARG A 89 -12.48 5.33 10.35
C ARG A 89 -12.96 3.95 9.95
N ILE A 90 -13.47 3.23 10.94
CA ILE A 90 -14.23 2.00 10.67
C ILE A 90 -15.70 2.37 10.85
N LEU A 91 -16.47 2.35 9.75
CA LEU A 91 -17.81 2.91 9.67
C LEU A 91 -17.79 4.40 10.08
N PHE A 92 -18.38 4.76 11.22
CA PHE A 92 -18.44 6.12 11.74
C PHE A 92 -17.47 6.36 12.90
N PHE A 93 -16.77 5.31 13.36
CA PHE A 93 -15.92 5.39 14.55
C PHE A 93 -14.49 5.78 14.13
N PRO A 94 -13.95 6.89 14.66
CA PRO A 94 -12.55 7.23 14.48
C PRO A 94 -11.69 6.26 15.28
N ILE A 95 -10.65 5.74 14.65
CA ILE A 95 -9.68 4.83 15.25
C ILE A 95 -8.30 5.43 15.07
N LYS A 96 -7.55 5.50 16.16
CA LYS A 96 -6.15 5.86 16.14
C LYS A 96 -5.36 4.65 16.64
N MET A 97 -4.43 4.18 15.85
CA MET A 97 -3.59 3.02 16.16
C MET A 97 -2.13 3.43 16.12
N ARG A 98 -1.36 3.00 17.12
CA ARG A 98 0.10 3.10 17.12
C ARG A 98 0.67 1.71 16.96
N MET A 99 1.69 1.56 16.16
CA MET A 99 2.44 0.32 16.03
C MET A 99 3.92 0.60 15.95
N VAL A 100 4.71 -0.29 16.51
CA VAL A 100 6.16 -0.31 16.40
C VAL A 100 6.55 -1.63 15.76
N LEU A 101 7.19 -1.54 14.61
CA LEU A 101 7.64 -2.68 13.83
C LEU A 101 9.16 -2.81 13.93
N GLU A 102 9.65 -4.01 14.18
CA GLU A 102 11.02 -4.35 13.83
C GLU A 102 11.02 -4.81 12.38
N VAL A 103 11.86 -4.17 11.58
CA VAL A 103 12.00 -4.44 10.15
C VAL A 103 13.40 -4.96 9.87
N THR A 104 13.47 -6.12 9.20
CA THR A 104 14.70 -6.67 8.65
C THR A 104 14.73 -6.43 7.16
N GLU A 105 15.73 -5.71 6.69
CA GLU A 105 15.91 -5.36 5.28
C GLU A 105 16.68 -6.46 4.55
N LEU A 106 16.19 -6.84 3.38
CA LEU A 106 16.83 -7.76 2.45
C LEU A 106 17.22 -6.96 1.20
N PRO A 107 18.47 -6.48 1.10
CA PRO A 107 18.90 -5.56 0.05
C PRO A 107 18.49 -6.01 -1.37
N ASN A 108 17.78 -5.14 -2.09
CA ASN A 108 17.25 -5.38 -3.43
C ASN A 108 16.24 -6.56 -3.54
N GLN A 109 15.77 -7.10 -2.43
CA GLN A 109 14.80 -8.21 -2.41
C GLN A 109 13.49 -7.83 -1.70
N GLY A 110 13.57 -6.98 -0.66
CA GLY A 110 12.41 -6.58 0.12
C GLY A 110 12.69 -6.40 1.60
N THR A 111 11.67 -6.63 2.43
CA THR A 111 11.77 -6.53 3.89
C THR A 111 10.90 -7.57 4.57
N ASP A 112 11.30 -8.02 5.74
CA ASP A 112 10.46 -8.74 6.69
C ASP A 112 10.15 -7.81 7.88
N PHE A 113 8.98 -7.92 8.46
CA PHE A 113 8.62 -7.11 9.61
C PHE A 113 7.77 -7.87 10.62
N VAL A 114 7.91 -7.49 11.88
CA VAL A 114 7.10 -7.99 12.98
C VAL A 114 6.76 -6.84 13.92
N GLN A 115 5.52 -6.79 14.41
CA GLN A 115 5.13 -5.87 15.45
C GLN A 115 5.75 -6.27 16.78
N ILE A 116 6.46 -5.33 17.39
CA ILE A 116 7.04 -5.49 18.73
C ILE A 116 6.24 -4.73 19.81
N SER A 117 5.40 -3.77 19.39
CA SER A 117 4.45 -3.05 20.24
C SER A 117 3.32 -2.46 19.39
N GLY A 118 2.10 -2.36 19.94
CA GLY A 118 0.96 -1.76 19.26
C GLY A 118 -0.37 -2.34 19.69
N GLU A 119 -1.47 -1.88 19.07
CA GLU A 119 -2.84 -2.24 19.45
C GLU A 119 -3.33 -3.56 18.83
N ALA A 120 -2.66 -4.12 17.83
CA ALA A 120 -2.98 -5.46 17.35
C ALA A 120 -2.40 -6.52 18.28
N LYS A 121 -3.09 -7.65 18.44
CA LYS A 121 -2.55 -8.81 19.18
C LYS A 121 -1.31 -9.37 18.51
N SER A 122 -1.31 -9.40 17.18
CA SER A 122 -0.14 -9.75 16.39
C SER A 122 -0.22 -9.11 15.01
N TYR A 123 0.94 -8.73 14.47
CA TYR A 123 1.07 -8.25 13.10
C TYR A 123 2.49 -8.55 12.61
N LYS A 124 2.60 -9.35 11.57
CA LYS A 124 3.87 -9.68 10.93
C LYS A 124 3.67 -9.84 9.44
N GLY A 125 4.74 -9.70 8.69
CA GLY A 125 4.65 -9.87 7.25
C GLY A 125 5.94 -9.62 6.52
N ALA A 126 5.80 -9.51 5.20
CA ALA A 126 6.91 -9.31 4.29
C ALA A 126 6.50 -8.49 3.08
N TRP A 127 7.44 -7.73 2.60
CA TRP A 127 7.48 -7.19 1.26
C TRP A 127 8.51 -7.95 0.43
N ARG A 128 8.19 -8.22 -0.82
CA ARG A 128 9.14 -8.71 -1.82
C ARG A 128 9.02 -7.86 -3.08
N ILE A 129 10.15 -7.60 -3.72
CA ILE A 129 10.24 -6.88 -4.97
C ILE A 129 10.82 -7.83 -6.02
N GLU A 130 10.12 -7.97 -7.13
CA GLU A 130 10.51 -8.88 -8.20
C GLU A 130 10.51 -8.13 -9.54
N PRO A 131 11.54 -8.31 -10.37
CA PRO A 131 11.56 -7.68 -11.69
C PRO A 131 10.44 -8.25 -12.57
N GLU A 132 9.72 -7.36 -13.28
CA GLU A 132 8.70 -7.72 -14.26
C GLU A 132 8.77 -6.76 -15.46
N GLY A 133 9.16 -7.25 -16.62
CA GLY A 133 9.31 -6.41 -17.82
C GLY A 133 10.29 -5.26 -17.59
N ASN A 134 9.81 -4.02 -17.79
CA ASN A 134 10.62 -2.80 -17.60
C ASN A 134 10.47 -2.21 -16.20
N GLY A 135 9.93 -2.94 -15.25
CA GLY A 135 9.67 -2.46 -13.90
C GLY A 135 9.76 -3.55 -12.84
N THR A 136 9.04 -3.37 -11.77
CA THR A 136 9.09 -4.22 -10.58
C THR A 136 7.68 -4.44 -10.02
N VAL A 137 7.37 -5.67 -9.65
CA VAL A 137 6.18 -6.01 -8.86
C VAL A 137 6.55 -6.00 -7.38
N PHE A 138 5.77 -5.27 -6.61
CA PHE A 138 5.79 -5.30 -5.16
C PHE A 138 4.78 -6.33 -4.69
N LYS A 139 5.23 -7.29 -3.91
CA LYS A 139 4.39 -8.32 -3.29
C LYS A 139 4.36 -8.12 -1.79
N TYR A 140 3.17 -8.08 -1.24
CA TYR A 140 2.91 -7.89 0.17
C TYR A 140 2.21 -9.11 0.75
N ARG A 141 2.68 -9.59 1.90
CA ARG A 141 2.05 -10.67 2.65
C ARG A 141 2.03 -10.29 4.12
N THR A 142 0.87 -10.48 4.76
CA THR A 142 0.77 -10.29 6.21
C THR A 142 -0.12 -11.33 6.85
N GLU A 143 0.18 -11.57 8.11
CA GLU A 143 -0.70 -12.19 9.08
C GLU A 143 -0.98 -11.15 10.17
N SER A 144 -2.25 -10.88 10.43
CA SER A 144 -2.67 -9.92 11.43
C SER A 144 -3.81 -10.45 12.29
N GLU A 145 -3.71 -10.25 13.60
CA GLU A 145 -4.78 -10.52 14.54
C GLU A 145 -5.15 -9.18 15.22
N PRO A 146 -6.17 -8.48 14.71
CA PRO A 146 -6.63 -7.24 15.31
C PRO A 146 -7.22 -7.49 16.71
N ASP A 147 -6.93 -6.61 17.66
CA ASP A 147 -7.69 -6.53 18.90
C ASP A 147 -8.88 -5.58 18.69
N SER A 148 -10.02 -6.13 18.35
CA SER A 148 -11.17 -5.35 17.90
C SER A 148 -12.49 -5.96 18.33
N VAL A 149 -13.42 -5.10 18.69
CA VAL A 149 -14.83 -5.45 18.99
C VAL A 149 -15.71 -5.51 17.75
N PHE A 150 -15.22 -5.11 16.59
CA PHE A 150 -15.99 -5.13 15.35
C PHE A 150 -16.16 -6.56 14.82
N PRO A 151 -17.31 -6.86 14.17
CA PRO A 151 -17.52 -8.13 13.47
C PRO A 151 -16.41 -8.39 12.43
N LYS A 152 -15.98 -9.63 12.31
CA LYS A 152 -14.88 -10.04 11.43
C LYS A 152 -15.08 -9.62 9.97
N ALA A 153 -16.32 -9.73 9.44
CA ALA A 153 -16.63 -9.30 8.08
C ALA A 153 -16.42 -7.78 7.88
N VAL A 154 -16.67 -6.97 8.91
CA VAL A 154 -16.41 -5.52 8.86
C VAL A 154 -14.90 -5.26 8.83
N ILE A 155 -14.11 -6.01 9.60
CA ILE A 155 -12.66 -5.89 9.62
C ILE A 155 -12.07 -6.31 8.27
N GLU A 156 -12.51 -7.44 7.71
CA GLU A 156 -12.07 -7.92 6.40
C GLU A 156 -12.34 -6.89 5.30
N TYR A 157 -13.56 -6.38 5.25
CA TYR A 157 -13.95 -5.33 4.31
C TYR A 157 -13.09 -4.07 4.46
N PHE A 158 -12.84 -3.65 5.70
CA PHE A 158 -11.96 -2.52 6.00
C PHE A 158 -10.54 -2.76 5.53
N ILE A 159 -9.93 -3.91 5.86
CA ILE A 159 -8.57 -4.25 5.45
C ILE A 159 -8.45 -4.21 3.92
N LYS A 160 -9.37 -4.86 3.21
CA LYS A 160 -9.36 -4.94 1.75
C LYS A 160 -9.44 -3.56 1.09
N ASN A 161 -10.40 -2.74 1.51
CA ASN A 161 -10.56 -1.39 0.94
C ASN A 161 -9.41 -0.48 1.30
N ARG A 162 -8.91 -0.59 2.53
CA ARG A 162 -7.79 0.20 3.01
C ARG A 162 -6.53 -0.10 2.23
N LEU A 163 -6.24 -1.36 1.99
CA LEU A 163 -5.07 -1.77 1.22
C LEU A 163 -5.15 -1.34 -0.24
N ASN A 164 -6.30 -1.44 -0.87
CA ASN A 164 -6.48 -0.94 -2.24
C ASN A 164 -6.13 0.56 -2.33
N SER A 165 -6.70 1.40 -1.46
CA SER A 165 -6.43 2.84 -1.45
C SER A 165 -4.98 3.16 -1.09
N SER A 166 -4.38 2.40 -0.16
CA SER A 166 -2.97 2.57 0.22
C SER A 166 -2.03 2.23 -0.92
N PHE A 167 -2.28 1.12 -1.62
CA PHE A 167 -1.43 0.70 -2.74
C PHE A 167 -1.59 1.60 -3.95
N GLU A 168 -2.78 2.14 -4.19
CA GLU A 168 -2.97 3.16 -5.21
C GLU A 168 -2.15 4.43 -4.90
N ALA A 169 -2.19 4.90 -3.66
CA ALA A 169 -1.39 6.04 -3.23
C ALA A 169 0.11 5.75 -3.31
N MET A 170 0.56 4.56 -2.86
CA MET A 170 1.95 4.13 -2.97
C MET A 170 2.38 4.04 -4.44
N ALA A 171 1.55 3.47 -5.30
CA ALA A 171 1.86 3.34 -6.72
C ALA A 171 2.02 4.72 -7.39
N LYS A 172 1.10 5.64 -7.13
CA LYS A 172 1.19 7.02 -7.63
C LYS A 172 2.44 7.74 -7.12
N ALA A 173 2.75 7.63 -5.84
CA ALA A 173 3.95 8.24 -5.25
C ALA A 173 5.24 7.61 -5.78
N GLY A 174 5.28 6.28 -5.93
CA GLY A 174 6.42 5.54 -6.48
C GLY A 174 6.69 5.88 -7.93
N ALA A 175 5.66 5.99 -8.76
CA ALA A 175 5.79 6.37 -10.18
C ALA A 175 6.45 7.74 -10.37
N GLN A 176 6.33 8.66 -9.41
CA GLN A 176 7.01 9.96 -9.45
C GLN A 176 8.52 9.86 -9.20
N ARG A 177 9.00 8.74 -8.66
CA ARG A 177 10.43 8.50 -8.34
C ARG A 177 11.25 7.90 -9.48
N THR A 178 10.66 7.66 -10.64
CA THR A 178 11.35 7.08 -11.82
C THR A 178 12.59 7.87 -12.25
N LYS A 179 12.65 9.17 -11.95
CA LYS A 179 13.77 10.05 -12.30
C LYS A 179 14.93 10.03 -11.28
N GLN A 180 14.78 9.34 -10.15
CA GLN A 180 15.82 9.29 -9.14
C GLN A 180 16.83 8.17 -9.50
N PRO A 181 18.11 8.49 -9.66
CA PRO A 181 19.12 7.46 -9.93
C PRO A 181 19.30 6.55 -8.71
N CYS A 182 19.77 5.35 -8.94
CA CYS A 182 20.29 4.46 -7.92
C CYS A 182 21.78 4.79 -7.56
#